data_4c7a5271d614d3fc90e9e642e66ecd4b
#
_entry.id   4c7a5271d614d3fc90e9e642e66ecd4b
#
_cell.length_a   1.000
_cell.length_b   1.000
_cell.length_c   1.000
_cell.angle_alpha   90.00
_cell.angle_beta   90.00
_cell.angle_gamma   90.00
#
_symmetry.space_group_name_H-M   'P 1'
#
loop_
_entity.id
_entity.type
_entity.pdbx_description
1 polymer ?
#
loop_
_entity_poly.entity_id
_entity_poly.type
_entity_poly.pdbx_seq_one_letter_code
_entity_poly.pdbx_strand_id
1 'polypeptide(L)'
;MEDHARTEGKGVWGDPEDGRIDCKYDSPSDAVALLEKYKNKPMDGESCIRTYNLVLKVLPLTWSHPAAIVERVITGDRVVIRLVLEPKLHQQLVLLVAGIKAPLSKRIDASGSEQAAEEFGEDAKNFVESRLLQRSVKISLLGLSPQSQFIGSVLHPAGNIAEAVLAQGLARCIDFHSTMIGADMSKLRAAEKHARESKLRLWKDYVAKKDGGGARDAMVTRIMSADTLLVKNKAGVEKKVNLSSVRQPKYVCSAQPNK
;
A
#
# COMPACT_ATOMS: atom_id res chain seq x y z
N MET A 1 6.29 -42.49 23.53
CA MET A 1 5.61 -41.45 22.71
C MET A 1 6.24 -41.33 21.31
N GLU A 2 7.55 -41.32 21.22
CA GLU A 2 8.26 -41.22 19.92
C GLU A 2 7.99 -42.44 19.01
N ASP A 3 8.07 -43.64 19.56
CA ASP A 3 7.79 -44.86 18.80
C ASP A 3 6.35 -44.99 18.31
N HIS A 4 5.39 -44.42 19.05
CA HIS A 4 3.99 -44.38 18.64
C HIS A 4 3.79 -43.36 17.47
N ALA A 5 4.46 -42.21 17.52
CA ALA A 5 4.42 -41.25 16.43
C ALA A 5 5.09 -41.79 15.15
N ARG A 6 6.13 -42.61 15.31
CA ARG A 6 6.85 -43.26 14.21
C ARG A 6 6.02 -44.36 13.55
N THR A 7 5.32 -45.16 14.34
CA THR A 7 4.40 -46.19 13.80
C THR A 7 3.16 -45.65 13.16
N GLU A 8 2.67 -44.49 13.62
CA GLU A 8 1.52 -43.80 13.05
C GLU A 8 1.86 -42.81 11.92
N GLY A 9 3.14 -42.67 11.58
CA GLY A 9 3.59 -41.74 10.54
C GLY A 9 3.20 -40.29 10.82
N LYS A 10 3.24 -39.84 12.10
CA LYS A 10 2.82 -38.48 12.49
C LYS A 10 4.01 -37.55 12.65
N GLY A 11 3.81 -36.30 12.24
CA GLY A 11 4.81 -35.24 12.39
C GLY A 11 6.04 -35.47 11.51
N VAL A 12 7.24 -35.51 12.11
CA VAL A 12 8.52 -35.71 11.39
C VAL A 12 8.58 -37.07 10.69
N TRP A 13 7.77 -38.04 11.12
CA TRP A 13 7.71 -39.43 10.63
C TRP A 13 6.57 -39.64 9.62
N GLY A 14 5.80 -38.61 9.30
CA GLY A 14 4.76 -38.65 8.28
C GLY A 14 5.34 -38.68 6.88
N ASP A 15 4.47 -38.89 5.89
CA ASP A 15 4.84 -38.76 4.49
C ASP A 15 5.43 -37.37 4.27
N PRO A 16 6.64 -37.22 3.73
CA PRO A 16 7.24 -35.92 3.41
C PRO A 16 6.33 -35.03 2.54
N GLU A 17 5.48 -35.62 1.72
CA GLU A 17 4.53 -34.91 0.86
C GLU A 17 3.29 -34.41 1.62
N ASP A 18 2.92 -35.02 2.75
CA ASP A 18 1.72 -34.64 3.51
C ASP A 18 1.87 -33.32 4.26
N GLY A 19 3.08 -32.97 4.65
CA GLY A 19 3.41 -31.72 5.33
C GLY A 19 3.97 -30.62 4.44
N ARG A 20 4.18 -30.91 3.15
CA ARG A 20 4.79 -29.97 2.23
C ARG A 20 3.85 -28.84 1.87
N ILE A 21 4.29 -27.61 2.12
CA ILE A 21 3.61 -26.40 1.71
C ILE A 21 4.28 -25.90 0.43
N ASP A 22 3.54 -25.84 -0.66
CA ASP A 22 4.01 -25.23 -1.91
C ASP A 22 3.98 -23.72 -1.78
N CYS A 23 5.16 -23.12 -1.70
CA CYS A 23 5.31 -21.67 -1.70
C CYS A 23 5.72 -21.21 -3.11
N LYS A 24 4.86 -20.45 -3.78
CA LYS A 24 5.11 -19.88 -5.10
C LYS A 24 5.58 -18.42 -4.99
N TYR A 25 6.47 -18.05 -5.90
CA TYR A 25 6.93 -16.68 -6.05
C TYR A 25 6.16 -16.01 -7.19
N ASP A 26 5.98 -14.68 -7.07
CA ASP A 26 5.31 -13.90 -8.10
C ASP A 26 6.03 -13.93 -9.44
N SER A 27 5.22 -14.10 -10.50
CA SER A 27 5.57 -13.67 -11.85
C SER A 27 4.57 -12.60 -12.31
N PRO A 28 4.94 -11.69 -13.24
CA PRO A 28 4.01 -10.66 -13.72
C PRO A 28 2.69 -11.20 -14.31
N SER A 29 2.73 -12.35 -14.98
CA SER A 29 1.55 -13.01 -15.54
C SER A 29 0.63 -13.57 -14.45
N ASP A 30 1.21 -14.18 -13.42
CA ASP A 30 0.47 -14.75 -12.31
C ASP A 30 -0.10 -13.68 -11.40
N ALA A 31 0.60 -12.54 -11.26
CA ALA A 31 0.16 -11.42 -10.44
C ALA A 31 -1.18 -10.84 -10.90
N VAL A 32 -1.40 -10.71 -12.21
CA VAL A 32 -2.66 -10.21 -12.76
C VAL A 32 -3.82 -11.17 -12.47
N ALA A 33 -3.62 -12.45 -12.74
CA ALA A 33 -4.63 -13.48 -12.47
C ALA A 33 -4.98 -13.57 -10.98
N LEU A 34 -3.98 -13.48 -10.11
CA LEU A 34 -4.16 -13.51 -8.68
C LEU A 34 -4.91 -12.26 -8.20
N LEU A 35 -4.58 -11.08 -8.73
CA LEU A 35 -5.31 -9.85 -8.42
C LEU A 35 -6.78 -9.95 -8.83
N GLU A 36 -7.09 -10.39 -10.04
CA GLU A 36 -8.47 -10.52 -10.52
C GLU A 36 -9.30 -11.47 -9.65
N LYS A 37 -8.69 -12.58 -9.22
CA LYS A 37 -9.34 -13.57 -8.37
C LYS A 37 -9.66 -13.04 -6.97
N TYR A 38 -8.79 -12.20 -6.40
CA TYR A 38 -8.85 -11.77 -4.99
C TYR A 38 -9.05 -10.27 -4.79
N LYS A 39 -9.20 -9.48 -5.86
CA LYS A 39 -9.41 -8.03 -5.79
C LYS A 39 -10.62 -7.69 -4.94
N ASN A 40 -10.43 -6.74 -4.02
CA ASN A 40 -11.46 -6.24 -3.11
C ASN A 40 -12.15 -7.30 -2.23
N LYS A 41 -11.66 -8.53 -2.19
CA LYS A 41 -12.09 -9.51 -1.21
C LYS A 41 -11.24 -9.36 0.04
N PRO A 42 -11.85 -9.18 1.23
CA PRO A 42 -11.07 -9.30 2.46
C PRO A 42 -10.56 -10.72 2.52
N MET A 43 -9.24 -10.88 2.49
CA MET A 43 -8.60 -12.16 2.72
C MET A 43 -8.55 -12.37 4.24
N ASP A 44 -9.70 -12.63 4.80
CA ASP A 44 -9.86 -13.14 6.15
C ASP A 44 -9.98 -14.65 6.04
N GLY A 45 -9.40 -15.36 6.99
CA GLY A 45 -9.36 -16.81 6.98
C GLY A 45 -10.72 -17.53 6.95
N GLU A 46 -11.84 -16.82 6.86
CA GLU A 46 -13.18 -17.42 6.85
C GLU A 46 -13.49 -18.18 5.55
N SER A 47 -12.97 -17.77 4.42
CA SER A 47 -13.20 -18.53 3.18
C SER A 47 -12.39 -19.81 3.09
N CYS A 48 -11.24 -19.89 3.75
CA CYS A 48 -10.48 -21.14 3.94
C CYS A 48 -11.13 -22.08 4.97
N ILE A 49 -11.84 -21.54 5.97
CA ILE A 49 -12.45 -22.32 7.07
C ILE A 49 -13.57 -23.23 6.57
N ARG A 50 -14.30 -22.89 5.51
CA ARG A 50 -15.38 -23.78 5.01
C ARG A 50 -14.85 -25.12 4.53
N THR A 51 -13.62 -25.19 4.04
CA THR A 51 -13.00 -26.47 3.62
C THR A 51 -12.40 -27.22 4.81
N TYR A 52 -11.89 -26.52 5.84
CA TYR A 52 -11.32 -27.13 7.04
C TYR A 52 -12.35 -27.61 8.06
N ASN A 53 -13.52 -26.97 8.15
CA ASN A 53 -14.58 -27.35 9.12
C ASN A 53 -15.18 -28.73 8.88
N LEU A 54 -14.88 -29.38 7.76
CA LEU A 54 -15.30 -30.76 7.54
C LEU A 54 -14.38 -31.77 8.26
N VAL A 55 -13.15 -31.38 8.61
CA VAL A 55 -12.15 -32.29 9.20
C VAL A 55 -11.93 -32.06 10.70
N LEU A 56 -12.22 -30.85 11.23
CA LEU A 56 -11.95 -30.49 12.62
C LEU A 56 -13.19 -30.17 13.44
N LYS A 57 -14.14 -31.11 13.49
CA LYS A 57 -15.35 -31.00 14.31
C LYS A 57 -15.13 -31.12 15.84
N VAL A 58 -13.90 -31.05 16.34
CA VAL A 58 -13.60 -31.43 17.74
C VAL A 58 -12.93 -30.36 18.59
N LEU A 59 -12.54 -29.20 18.06
CA LEU A 59 -11.93 -28.16 18.91
C LEU A 59 -12.61 -26.79 18.73
N PRO A 60 -13.23 -26.24 19.78
CA PRO A 60 -13.74 -24.89 19.79
C PRO A 60 -12.59 -23.92 20.10
N LEU A 61 -11.72 -23.65 19.16
CA LEU A 61 -10.79 -22.55 19.24
C LEU A 61 -11.03 -21.67 18.02
N THR A 62 -11.62 -20.53 18.27
CA THR A 62 -11.82 -19.38 17.38
C THR A 62 -10.48 -18.76 16.95
N TRP A 63 -9.62 -19.55 16.32
CA TRP A 63 -8.45 -19.02 15.64
C TRP A 63 -8.79 -18.93 14.16
N SER A 64 -9.29 -17.73 13.77
CA SER A 64 -9.32 -17.37 12.36
C SER A 64 -7.90 -17.48 11.83
N HIS A 65 -7.64 -18.42 10.93
CA HIS A 65 -6.33 -18.59 10.31
C HIS A 65 -5.96 -17.30 9.57
N PRO A 66 -4.73 -16.84 9.70
CA PRO A 66 -4.30 -15.60 9.09
C PRO A 66 -4.35 -15.73 7.56
N ALA A 67 -5.01 -14.79 6.93
CA ALA A 67 -5.03 -14.73 5.47
C ALA A 67 -3.64 -14.41 4.90
N ALA A 68 -2.79 -13.78 5.68
CA ALA A 68 -1.42 -13.48 5.31
C ALA A 68 -0.51 -13.38 6.53
N ILE A 69 0.75 -13.74 6.32
CA ILE A 69 1.83 -13.61 7.30
C ILE A 69 2.85 -12.63 6.74
N VAL A 70 3.24 -11.64 7.52
CA VAL A 70 4.31 -10.71 7.13
C VAL A 70 5.66 -11.37 7.42
N GLU A 71 6.41 -11.71 6.38
CA GLU A 71 7.69 -12.39 6.51
C GLU A 71 8.86 -11.43 6.69
N ARG A 72 8.81 -10.29 5.98
CA ARG A 72 9.87 -9.29 6.01
C ARG A 72 9.32 -7.91 5.71
N VAL A 73 9.87 -6.90 6.35
CA VAL A 73 9.62 -5.49 6.04
C VAL A 73 10.81 -4.95 5.25
N ILE A 74 10.56 -4.40 4.07
CA ILE A 74 11.60 -3.81 3.22
C ILE A 74 11.76 -2.34 3.59
N THR A 75 10.64 -1.60 3.61
CA THR A 75 10.55 -0.19 4.00
C THR A 75 9.25 0.02 4.75
N GLY A 76 9.01 1.19 5.32
CA GLY A 76 7.78 1.49 6.04
C GLY A 76 6.49 1.37 5.21
N ASP A 77 6.60 1.33 3.88
CA ASP A 77 5.49 1.19 2.93
C ASP A 77 5.53 -0.10 2.10
N ARG A 78 6.58 -0.95 2.26
CA ARG A 78 6.76 -2.18 1.47
C ARG A 78 7.04 -3.35 2.37
N VAL A 79 6.23 -4.37 2.26
CA VAL A 79 6.35 -5.60 3.04
C VAL A 79 6.34 -6.83 2.13
N VAL A 80 7.09 -7.85 2.50
CA VAL A 80 7.00 -9.18 1.90
C VAL A 80 6.03 -9.98 2.73
N ILE A 81 4.99 -10.47 2.10
CA ILE A 81 3.93 -11.23 2.74
C ILE A 81 3.83 -12.61 2.11
N ARG A 82 3.39 -13.56 2.89
CA ARG A 82 2.98 -14.86 2.44
C ARG A 82 1.46 -14.99 2.58
N LEU A 83 0.78 -15.02 1.44
CA LEU A 83 -0.65 -15.29 1.37
C LEU A 83 -0.89 -16.80 1.51
N VAL A 84 -1.82 -17.15 2.35
CA VAL A 84 -2.33 -18.52 2.47
C VAL A 84 -3.55 -18.64 1.56
N LEU A 85 -3.37 -19.11 0.35
CA LEU A 85 -4.43 -19.26 -0.64
C LEU A 85 -5.26 -20.52 -0.39
N GLU A 86 -4.54 -21.60 -0.06
CA GLU A 86 -5.09 -22.92 0.26
C GLU A 86 -4.21 -23.55 1.37
N PRO A 87 -4.68 -24.58 2.04
CA PRO A 87 -3.95 -25.20 3.14
C PRO A 87 -2.51 -25.62 2.81
N LYS A 88 -2.28 -26.05 1.57
CA LYS A 88 -0.97 -26.46 1.07
C LYS A 88 -0.38 -25.51 0.02
N LEU A 89 -1.11 -24.46 -0.39
CA LEU A 89 -0.68 -23.51 -1.40
C LEU A 89 -0.50 -22.11 -0.81
N HIS A 90 0.74 -21.70 -0.69
CA HIS A 90 1.10 -20.35 -0.25
C HIS A 90 1.71 -19.55 -1.40
N GLN A 91 1.46 -18.27 -1.41
CA GLN A 91 2.02 -17.34 -2.39
C GLN A 91 2.78 -16.24 -1.65
N GLN A 92 4.10 -16.16 -1.91
CA GLN A 92 4.88 -15.03 -1.42
C GLN A 92 4.80 -13.88 -2.42
N LEU A 93 4.63 -12.67 -1.94
CA LEU A 93 4.58 -11.48 -2.78
C LEU A 93 5.04 -10.22 -2.05
N VAL A 94 5.42 -9.21 -2.83
CA VAL A 94 5.73 -7.87 -2.32
C VAL A 94 4.47 -7.03 -2.35
N LEU A 95 4.07 -6.54 -1.19
CA LEU A 95 2.91 -5.66 -1.02
C LEU A 95 3.36 -4.23 -0.74
N LEU A 96 2.85 -3.30 -1.54
CA LEU A 96 2.88 -1.87 -1.26
C LEU A 96 1.68 -1.50 -0.40
N VAL A 97 1.93 -0.89 0.74
CA VAL A 97 0.86 -0.42 1.61
C VAL A 97 0.16 0.76 0.95
N ALA A 98 -1.15 0.60 0.72
CA ALA A 98 -1.93 1.57 -0.04
C ALA A 98 -2.03 2.93 0.66
N GLY A 99 -1.92 3.99 -0.12
CA GLY A 99 -2.15 5.37 0.33
C GLY A 99 -0.97 6.07 0.99
N ILE A 100 0.14 5.36 1.25
CA ILE A 100 1.31 5.92 1.92
C ILE A 100 2.58 5.74 1.12
N LYS A 101 3.54 6.63 1.36
CA LYS A 101 4.94 6.52 0.96
C LYS A 101 5.82 6.84 2.16
N ALA A 102 6.59 5.86 2.60
CA ALA A 102 7.61 6.02 3.62
C ALA A 102 8.96 6.39 3.00
N PRO A 103 9.86 7.03 3.75
CA PRO A 103 11.25 7.22 3.36
C PRO A 103 11.95 5.88 3.18
N LEU A 104 12.96 5.86 2.31
CA LEU A 104 13.72 4.65 2.05
C LEU A 104 14.60 4.29 3.26
N SER A 105 14.55 3.02 3.66
CA SER A 105 15.51 2.44 4.59
C SER A 105 16.80 2.05 3.87
N LYS A 106 17.88 1.86 4.62
CA LYS A 106 19.16 1.37 4.10
C LYS A 106 18.94 0.05 3.37
N ARG A 107 19.47 -0.05 2.16
CA ARG A 107 19.41 -1.29 1.38
C ARG A 107 20.69 -1.47 0.58
N ILE A 108 20.99 -2.73 0.30
CA ILE A 108 22.08 -3.12 -0.61
C ILE A 108 21.41 -3.51 -1.93
N ASP A 109 21.77 -2.84 -3.01
CA ASP A 109 21.29 -3.18 -4.34
C ASP A 109 21.92 -4.48 -4.86
N ALA A 110 21.35 -5.06 -5.90
CA ALA A 110 21.86 -6.27 -6.54
C ALA A 110 23.31 -6.12 -7.07
N SER A 111 23.77 -4.88 -7.28
CA SER A 111 25.16 -4.53 -7.63
C SER A 111 26.11 -4.48 -6.44
N GLY A 112 25.65 -4.74 -5.20
CA GLY A 112 26.44 -4.60 -3.98
C GLY A 112 26.63 -3.16 -3.51
N SER A 113 26.00 -2.18 -4.17
CA SER A 113 26.03 -0.78 -3.76
C SER A 113 25.09 -0.55 -2.58
N GLU A 114 25.63 0.03 -1.49
CA GLU A 114 24.79 0.44 -0.36
C GLU A 114 24.09 1.77 -0.69
N GLN A 115 22.76 1.75 -0.66
CA GLN A 115 21.98 2.98 -0.67
C GLN A 115 21.72 3.41 0.78
N ALA A 116 22.15 4.64 1.10
CA ALA A 116 21.94 5.22 2.42
C ALA A 116 20.44 5.38 2.70
N ALA A 117 20.05 5.21 3.96
CA ALA A 117 18.70 5.50 4.40
C ALA A 117 18.38 6.99 4.25
N GLU A 118 17.15 7.30 3.87
CA GLU A 118 16.59 8.63 3.99
C GLU A 118 16.30 8.95 5.46
N GLU A 119 16.15 10.25 5.77
CA GLU A 119 15.79 10.68 7.12
C GLU A 119 14.49 9.99 7.58
N PHE A 120 14.50 9.39 8.78
CA PHE A 120 13.42 8.56 9.34
C PHE A 120 13.06 7.28 8.57
N GLY A 121 13.86 6.86 7.57
CA GLY A 121 13.58 5.62 6.81
C GLY A 121 13.69 4.37 7.68
N GLU A 122 14.75 4.27 8.49
CA GLU A 122 14.93 3.16 9.45
C GLU A 122 13.87 3.19 10.55
N ASP A 123 13.50 4.37 11.04
CA ASP A 123 12.44 4.50 12.05
C ASP A 123 11.09 4.02 11.53
N ALA A 124 10.75 4.35 10.27
CA ALA A 124 9.55 3.89 9.62
C ALA A 124 9.53 2.36 9.46
N LYS A 125 10.66 1.78 9.03
CA LYS A 125 10.83 0.33 8.91
C LYS A 125 10.67 -0.34 10.27
N ASN A 126 11.41 0.08 11.29
CA ASN A 126 11.37 -0.48 12.64
C ASN A 126 9.97 -0.38 13.27
N PHE A 127 9.26 0.73 13.01
CA PHE A 127 7.89 0.90 13.47
C PHE A 127 6.94 -0.14 12.87
N VAL A 128 7.07 -0.43 11.59
CA VAL A 128 6.26 -1.44 10.90
C VAL A 128 6.70 -2.85 11.31
N GLU A 129 8.00 -3.12 11.40
CA GLU A 129 8.54 -4.40 11.84
C GLU A 129 8.04 -4.79 13.22
N SER A 130 8.12 -3.91 14.20
CA SER A 130 7.69 -4.18 15.57
C SER A 130 6.20 -4.57 15.68
N ARG A 131 5.38 -4.17 14.71
CA ARG A 131 3.94 -4.43 14.69
C ARG A 131 3.52 -5.57 13.79
N LEU A 132 4.19 -5.75 12.67
CA LEU A 132 3.74 -6.67 11.62
C LEU A 132 4.63 -7.89 11.44
N LEU A 133 5.93 -7.82 11.76
CA LEU A 133 6.87 -8.89 11.47
C LEU A 133 6.45 -10.20 12.11
N GLN A 134 6.40 -11.27 11.31
CA GLN A 134 5.98 -12.62 11.70
C GLN A 134 4.56 -12.68 12.30
N ARG A 135 3.73 -11.67 12.02
CA ARG A 135 2.35 -11.64 12.49
C ARG A 135 1.37 -11.92 11.37
N SER A 136 0.26 -12.47 11.78
CA SER A 136 -0.91 -12.67 10.94
C SER A 136 -1.67 -11.37 10.79
N VAL A 137 -1.98 -10.99 9.55
CA VAL A 137 -2.66 -9.76 9.22
C VAL A 137 -3.77 -10.01 8.21
N LYS A 138 -4.79 -9.16 8.22
CA LYS A 138 -5.80 -9.14 7.17
C LYS A 138 -5.34 -8.21 6.06
N ILE A 139 -5.43 -8.69 4.82
CA ILE A 139 -5.00 -7.93 3.64
C ILE A 139 -6.13 -7.82 2.65
N SER A 140 -6.30 -6.63 2.09
CA SER A 140 -7.18 -6.40 0.95
C SER A 140 -6.33 -5.96 -0.24
N LEU A 141 -6.32 -6.76 -1.30
CA LEU A 141 -5.62 -6.43 -2.55
C LEU A 141 -6.47 -5.43 -3.34
N LEU A 142 -5.89 -4.29 -3.70
CA LEU A 142 -6.57 -3.19 -4.38
C LEU A 142 -6.13 -3.04 -5.85
N GLY A 143 -4.87 -3.31 -6.14
CA GLY A 143 -4.33 -3.12 -7.48
C GLY A 143 -2.90 -3.59 -7.64
N LEU A 144 -2.33 -3.28 -8.80
CA LEU A 144 -0.91 -3.46 -9.12
C LEU A 144 -0.27 -2.12 -9.43
N SER A 145 0.99 -1.97 -9.04
CA SER A 145 1.82 -0.86 -9.47
C SER A 145 2.33 -1.07 -10.90
N PRO A 146 2.86 -0.04 -11.58
CA PRO A 146 3.50 -0.21 -12.90
C PRO A 146 4.65 -1.23 -12.90
N GLN A 147 5.25 -1.50 -11.74
CA GLN A 147 6.31 -2.49 -11.56
C GLN A 147 5.77 -3.87 -11.16
N SER A 148 4.49 -4.15 -11.40
CA SER A 148 3.82 -5.42 -11.06
C SER A 148 3.87 -5.78 -9.58
N GLN A 149 4.04 -4.80 -8.68
CA GLN A 149 3.95 -5.02 -7.24
C GLN A 149 2.51 -4.82 -6.78
N PHE A 150 2.06 -5.67 -5.88
CA PHE A 150 0.70 -5.57 -5.34
C PHE A 150 0.53 -4.34 -4.46
N ILE A 151 -0.60 -3.67 -4.62
CA ILE A 151 -1.04 -2.56 -3.77
C ILE A 151 -2.20 -3.06 -2.93
N GLY A 152 -2.11 -2.87 -1.62
CA GLY A 152 -3.18 -3.33 -0.73
C GLY A 152 -3.20 -2.65 0.63
N SER A 153 -4.31 -2.80 1.31
CA SER A 153 -4.46 -2.37 2.70
C SER A 153 -4.07 -3.49 3.65
N VAL A 154 -3.36 -3.15 4.70
CA VAL A 154 -2.94 -4.07 5.76
C VAL A 154 -3.65 -3.68 7.05
N LEU A 155 -4.51 -4.58 7.53
CA LEU A 155 -5.26 -4.43 8.76
C LEU A 155 -4.65 -5.32 9.85
N HIS A 156 -4.11 -4.68 10.86
CA HIS A 156 -3.68 -5.30 12.11
C HIS A 156 -4.84 -5.25 13.12
N PRO A 157 -4.91 -6.10 14.14
CA PRO A 157 -5.94 -6.03 15.19
C PRO A 157 -6.09 -4.64 15.84
N ALA A 158 -5.01 -3.85 15.88
CA ALA A 158 -5.02 -2.47 16.39
C ALA A 158 -5.47 -1.41 15.36
N GLY A 159 -5.82 -1.80 14.12
CA GLY A 159 -6.26 -0.88 13.07
C GLY A 159 -5.42 -0.94 11.79
N ASN A 160 -5.65 0.02 10.90
CA ASN A 160 -4.92 0.13 9.63
C ASN A 160 -3.47 0.59 9.88
N ILE A 161 -2.50 -0.19 9.40
CA ILE A 161 -1.08 0.15 9.58
C ILE A 161 -0.70 1.46 8.88
N ALA A 162 -1.31 1.78 7.73
CA ALA A 162 -1.06 3.02 7.01
C ALA A 162 -1.41 4.24 7.85
N GLU A 163 -2.57 4.20 8.51
CA GLU A 163 -3.01 5.27 9.43
C GLU A 163 -2.05 5.42 10.61
N ALA A 164 -1.62 4.31 11.21
CA ALA A 164 -0.69 4.34 12.33
C ALA A 164 0.69 4.93 11.95
N VAL A 165 1.22 4.59 10.76
CA VAL A 165 2.49 5.13 10.26
C VAL A 165 2.38 6.63 9.97
N LEU A 166 1.27 7.07 9.36
CA LEU A 166 1.00 8.49 9.08
C LEU A 166 0.84 9.31 10.37
N ALA A 167 0.07 8.80 11.34
CA ALA A 167 -0.14 9.48 12.62
C ALA A 167 1.18 9.71 13.39
N GLN A 168 2.16 8.84 13.19
CA GLN A 168 3.50 9.00 13.76
C GLN A 168 4.41 9.93 12.94
N GLY A 169 3.96 10.45 11.81
CA GLY A 169 4.77 11.30 10.93
C GLY A 169 5.92 10.55 10.25
N LEU A 170 5.80 9.25 10.02
CA LEU A 170 6.80 8.38 9.41
C LEU A 170 6.56 8.12 7.92
N ALA A 171 5.46 8.61 7.38
CA ALA A 171 5.13 8.52 5.95
C ALA A 171 4.37 9.76 5.48
N ARG A 172 4.16 9.82 4.17
CA ARG A 172 3.34 10.83 3.49
C ARG A 172 2.21 10.17 2.73
N CYS A 173 1.06 10.83 2.61
CA CYS A 173 -0.03 10.36 1.77
C CYS A 173 0.34 10.44 0.28
N ILE A 174 -0.11 9.45 -0.49
CA ILE A 174 -0.03 9.41 -1.95
C ILE A 174 -1.43 9.48 -2.54
N ASP A 175 -1.69 10.50 -3.34
CA ASP A 175 -2.98 10.67 -4.02
C ASP A 175 -3.20 9.67 -5.17
N PHE A 176 -2.13 9.10 -5.71
CA PHE A 176 -2.23 8.10 -6.78
C PHE A 176 -3.07 6.86 -6.39
N HIS A 177 -3.07 6.49 -5.12
CA HIS A 177 -3.87 5.36 -4.62
C HIS A 177 -5.29 5.76 -4.18
N SER A 178 -5.66 7.06 -4.25
CA SER A 178 -6.94 7.56 -3.74
C SER A 178 -8.16 6.92 -4.40
N THR A 179 -8.09 6.65 -5.71
CA THR A 179 -9.17 5.98 -6.46
C THR A 179 -9.37 4.53 -6.05
N MET A 180 -8.31 3.85 -5.61
CA MET A 180 -8.34 2.46 -5.17
C MET A 180 -8.83 2.31 -3.73
N ILE A 181 -8.47 3.27 -2.87
CA ILE A 181 -8.79 3.26 -1.43
C ILE A 181 -10.19 3.79 -1.16
N GLY A 182 -10.66 4.75 -1.97
CA GLY A 182 -11.97 5.36 -1.82
C GLY A 182 -12.12 6.16 -0.52
N ALA A 183 -13.16 5.87 0.25
CA ALA A 183 -13.53 6.63 1.45
C ALA A 183 -12.46 6.63 2.56
N ASP A 184 -11.69 5.56 2.69
CA ASP A 184 -10.66 5.46 3.73
C ASP A 184 -9.49 6.41 3.52
N MET A 185 -9.33 6.97 2.32
CA MET A 185 -8.32 8.00 2.06
C MET A 185 -8.51 9.25 2.93
N SER A 186 -9.74 9.58 3.30
CA SER A 186 -10.03 10.71 4.20
C SER A 186 -9.42 10.52 5.59
N LYS A 187 -9.44 9.27 6.11
CA LYS A 187 -8.83 8.92 7.40
C LYS A 187 -7.30 9.05 7.34
N LEU A 188 -6.70 8.58 6.24
CA LEU A 188 -5.25 8.69 6.03
C LEU A 188 -4.81 10.15 5.97
N ARG A 189 -5.54 11.01 5.24
CA ARG A 189 -5.26 12.45 5.19
C ARG A 189 -5.45 13.13 6.54
N ALA A 190 -6.45 12.72 7.33
CA ALA A 190 -6.65 13.24 8.68
C ALA A 190 -5.48 12.87 9.61
N ALA A 191 -4.99 11.63 9.54
CA ALA A 191 -3.83 11.16 10.30
C ALA A 191 -2.55 11.93 9.91
N GLU A 192 -2.32 12.14 8.61
CA GLU A 192 -1.19 12.96 8.14
C GLU A 192 -1.30 14.42 8.59
N LYS A 193 -2.50 15.00 8.52
CA LYS A 193 -2.76 16.37 8.98
C LYS A 193 -2.42 16.52 10.46
N HIS A 194 -2.86 15.58 11.29
CA HIS A 194 -2.52 15.55 12.72
C HIS A 194 -0.99 15.50 12.93
N ALA A 195 -0.27 14.65 12.21
CA ALA A 195 1.18 14.57 12.30
C ALA A 195 1.89 15.86 11.88
N ARG A 196 1.37 16.56 10.85
CA ARG A 196 1.87 17.88 10.40
C ARG A 196 1.65 18.97 11.45
N GLU A 197 0.47 19.04 12.02
CA GLU A 197 0.12 20.02 13.08
C GLU A 197 0.96 19.79 14.33
N SER A 198 1.21 18.54 14.69
CA SER A 198 2.06 18.14 15.82
C SER A 198 3.56 18.19 15.49
N LYS A 199 3.96 18.55 14.26
CA LYS A 199 5.36 18.61 13.78
C LYS A 199 6.18 17.35 14.10
N LEU A 200 5.58 16.19 13.90
CA LEU A 200 6.22 14.92 14.19
C LEU A 200 7.20 14.52 13.08
N ARG A 201 8.39 14.11 13.45
CA ARG A 201 9.44 13.50 12.60
C ARG A 201 9.60 14.16 11.23
N LEU A 202 9.07 13.58 10.14
CA LEU A 202 9.12 14.13 8.78
C LEU A 202 8.54 15.55 8.66
N TRP A 203 7.77 15.98 9.64
CA TRP A 203 7.09 17.26 9.66
C TRP A 203 7.68 18.26 10.66
N LYS A 204 8.85 17.95 11.26
CA LYS A 204 9.50 18.80 12.28
C LYS A 204 9.71 20.26 11.80
N ASP A 205 10.09 20.42 10.51
CA ASP A 205 10.33 21.71 9.89
C ASP A 205 9.13 22.19 9.05
N TYR A 206 7.98 21.52 9.22
CA TYR A 206 6.78 21.89 8.49
C TYR A 206 6.28 23.27 8.91
N VAL A 207 6.39 24.20 7.99
CA VAL A 207 5.72 25.51 8.07
C VAL A 207 4.42 25.36 7.30
N ALA A 208 3.30 25.40 8.01
CA ALA A 208 2.00 25.44 7.35
C ALA A 208 2.04 26.59 6.35
N LYS A 209 2.06 26.28 5.05
CA LYS A 209 1.75 27.31 4.08
C LYS A 209 0.43 27.85 4.52
N LYS A 210 0.41 29.10 4.98
CA LYS A 210 -0.84 29.84 5.08
C LYS A 210 -1.36 29.79 3.65
N ASP A 211 -2.20 28.80 3.39
CA ASP A 211 -2.92 28.75 2.14
C ASP A 211 -3.71 30.02 2.09
N GLY A 212 -3.15 30.97 1.40
CA GLY A 212 -3.91 32.11 0.92
C GLY A 212 -4.93 31.63 -0.13
N GLY A 213 -5.44 30.42 0.06
CA GLY A 213 -6.51 29.78 -0.70
C GLY A 213 -7.90 30.23 -0.28
N GLY A 214 -8.02 31.31 0.47
CA GLY A 214 -9.23 32.08 0.46
C GLY A 214 -9.45 32.61 -0.96
N ALA A 215 -10.66 32.49 -1.47
CA ALA A 215 -11.07 33.13 -2.74
C ALA A 215 -10.49 34.54 -2.78
N ARG A 216 -9.57 34.80 -3.69
CA ARG A 216 -8.98 36.10 -3.88
C ARG A 216 -9.67 36.72 -5.08
N ASP A 217 -10.30 37.86 -4.87
CA ASP A 217 -10.82 38.63 -5.97
C ASP A 217 -9.65 39.01 -6.88
N ALA A 218 -9.68 38.54 -8.10
CA ALA A 218 -8.73 38.92 -9.13
C ALA A 218 -9.48 39.16 -10.43
N MET A 219 -9.00 40.13 -11.21
CA MET A 219 -9.58 40.45 -12.51
C MET A 219 -8.86 39.66 -13.59
N VAL A 220 -9.61 38.94 -14.43
CA VAL A 220 -9.07 38.29 -15.60
C VAL A 220 -8.71 39.36 -16.64
N THR A 221 -7.43 39.52 -16.93
CA THR A 221 -6.94 40.48 -17.92
C THR A 221 -6.86 39.87 -19.31
N ARG A 222 -6.52 38.60 -19.41
CA ARG A 222 -6.39 37.90 -20.69
C ARG A 222 -6.62 36.40 -20.57
N ILE A 223 -7.29 35.81 -21.55
CA ILE A 223 -7.42 34.37 -21.71
C ILE A 223 -6.31 33.92 -22.66
N MET A 224 -5.40 33.06 -22.19
CA MET A 224 -4.27 32.56 -22.97
C MET A 224 -4.63 31.27 -23.69
N SER A 225 -5.37 30.37 -23.02
CA SER A 225 -5.87 29.11 -23.56
C SER A 225 -7.12 28.68 -22.79
N ALA A 226 -7.77 27.60 -23.20
CA ALA A 226 -8.97 27.09 -22.54
C ALA A 226 -8.76 26.72 -21.06
N ASP A 227 -7.52 26.46 -20.66
CA ASP A 227 -7.12 26.05 -19.31
C ASP A 227 -6.23 27.08 -18.59
N THR A 228 -5.86 28.19 -19.27
CA THR A 228 -4.87 29.14 -18.75
C THR A 228 -5.37 30.59 -18.87
N LEU A 229 -5.41 31.28 -17.74
CA LEU A 229 -5.84 32.66 -17.60
C LEU A 229 -4.71 33.54 -17.08
N LEU A 230 -4.63 34.76 -17.54
CA LEU A 230 -3.83 35.82 -16.94
C LEU A 230 -4.73 36.63 -16.01
N VAL A 231 -4.42 36.67 -14.73
CA VAL A 231 -5.20 37.36 -13.72
C VAL A 231 -4.39 38.46 -13.06
N LYS A 232 -5.01 39.58 -12.80
CA LYS A 232 -4.42 40.71 -12.11
C LYS A 232 -5.00 40.84 -10.71
N ASN A 233 -4.13 40.88 -9.71
CA ASN A 233 -4.52 41.06 -8.31
C ASN A 233 -4.87 42.56 -8.04
N LYS A 234 -5.56 42.83 -6.93
CA LYS A 234 -5.83 44.22 -6.45
C LYS A 234 -4.56 45.07 -6.30
N ALA A 235 -3.41 44.43 -6.09
CA ALA A 235 -2.09 45.07 -6.04
C ALA A 235 -1.48 45.40 -7.43
N GLY A 236 -2.19 45.11 -8.53
CA GLY A 236 -1.70 45.38 -9.89
C GLY A 236 -0.77 44.31 -10.48
N VAL A 237 -0.42 43.28 -9.73
CA VAL A 237 0.50 42.24 -10.18
C VAL A 237 -0.26 41.22 -11.03
N GLU A 238 0.25 40.98 -12.24
CA GLU A 238 -0.28 39.98 -13.15
C GLU A 238 0.32 38.60 -12.86
N LYS A 239 -0.52 37.55 -12.82
CA LYS A 239 -0.11 36.18 -12.60
C LYS A 239 -0.84 35.22 -13.53
N LYS A 240 -0.09 34.28 -14.11
CA LYS A 240 -0.65 33.19 -14.90
C LYS A 240 -1.24 32.12 -13.98
N VAL A 241 -2.51 31.78 -14.19
CA VAL A 241 -3.24 30.77 -13.42
C VAL A 241 -3.76 29.70 -14.36
N ASN A 242 -3.49 28.45 -14.04
CA ASN A 242 -4.03 27.30 -14.76
C ASN A 242 -5.27 26.81 -14.02
N LEU A 243 -6.34 26.55 -14.79
CA LEU A 243 -7.58 25.99 -14.24
C LEU A 243 -7.33 24.53 -13.82
N SER A 244 -7.74 24.21 -12.60
CA SER A 244 -7.65 22.86 -12.08
C SER A 244 -8.68 21.96 -12.77
N SER A 245 -8.26 20.74 -13.12
CA SER A 245 -9.15 19.72 -13.72
C SER A 245 -9.66 20.00 -15.13
N VAL A 246 -9.16 21.05 -15.79
CA VAL A 246 -9.48 21.38 -17.19
C VAL A 246 -8.23 21.13 -18.03
N ARG A 247 -8.37 20.39 -19.12
CA ARG A 247 -7.30 20.21 -20.13
C ARG A 247 -7.80 20.68 -21.49
N GLN A 248 -6.97 21.46 -22.17
CA GLN A 248 -7.25 21.87 -23.54
C GLN A 248 -7.19 20.65 -24.46
N PRO A 249 -8.20 20.44 -25.34
CA PRO A 249 -8.10 19.41 -26.37
C PRO A 249 -6.87 19.67 -27.26
N LYS A 250 -6.11 18.64 -27.54
CA LYS A 250 -4.99 18.72 -28.48
C LYS A 250 -5.57 18.90 -29.89
N TYR A 251 -5.26 20.00 -30.54
CA TYR A 251 -5.55 20.14 -31.97
C TYR A 251 -4.70 19.13 -32.72
N VAL A 252 -5.36 18.15 -33.31
CA VAL A 252 -4.72 17.34 -34.37
C VAL A 252 -4.80 18.23 -35.61
N CYS A 253 -3.68 18.77 -36.05
CA CYS A 253 -3.58 19.37 -37.37
C CYS A 253 -3.92 18.28 -38.40
N SER A 254 -5.13 18.28 -38.92
CA SER A 254 -5.43 17.52 -40.11
C SER A 254 -4.54 18.03 -41.25
N ALA A 255 -3.70 17.16 -41.77
CA ALA A 255 -2.84 17.46 -42.90
C ALA A 255 -3.68 18.08 -44.01
N GLN A 256 -3.26 19.24 -44.52
CA GLN A 256 -3.86 19.84 -45.70
C GLN A 256 -3.73 18.88 -46.87
N PRO A 257 -4.79 18.64 -47.63
CA PRO A 257 -4.65 17.89 -48.88
C PRO A 257 -3.76 18.69 -49.85
N ASN A 258 -2.67 18.05 -50.28
CA ASN A 258 -1.81 18.57 -51.35
C ASN A 258 -2.65 18.91 -52.56
N LYS A 259 -2.55 20.19 -53.01
CA LYS A 259 -2.92 20.59 -54.35
C LYS A 259 -1.82 20.20 -55.32
#